data_4d3b2f68fe626020678e9cd02e1d99a4
#
_entry.id   4d3b2f68fe626020678e9cd02e1d99a4
#
_cell.length_a   1.000
_cell.length_b   1.000
_cell.length_c   1.000
_cell.angle_alpha   90.00
_cell.angle_beta   90.00
_cell.angle_gamma   90.00
#
_symmetry.space_group_name_H-M   'P 1'
#
loop_
_entity.id
_entity.type
_entity.pdbx_description
1 polymer ?
#
loop_
_entity_poly.entity_id
_entity_poly.type
_entity_poly.pdbx_seq_one_letter_code
_entity_poly.pdbx_strand_id
1 'polypeptide(L)' 'MSDRYELINLQLMTGKLFVEGELVAEYKVETCDRCATVKQLDQFGYQKSDPKENIIWFCKDCR' A
#
# COMPACT_ATOMS: atom_id res chain seq x y z
N MET A 1 2.44 -26.78 4.00
CA MET A 1 2.09 -25.38 4.29
C MET A 1 2.57 -24.51 3.16
N SER A 2 1.73 -23.61 2.70
CA SER A 2 2.11 -22.67 1.65
C SER A 2 2.92 -21.54 2.24
N ASP A 3 4.06 -21.27 1.61
CA ASP A 3 4.89 -20.12 1.96
C ASP A 3 4.30 -18.88 1.29
N ARG A 4 3.75 -18.01 2.10
CA ARG A 4 3.16 -16.77 1.63
C ARG A 4 3.89 -15.59 2.24
N TYR A 5 4.38 -14.70 1.41
CA TYR A 5 5.06 -13.50 1.89
C TYR A 5 4.86 -12.34 0.93
N GLU A 6 5.04 -11.13 1.47
CA GLU A 6 4.95 -9.91 0.70
C GLU A 6 6.28 -9.18 0.69
N LEU A 7 6.68 -8.68 -0.47
CA LEU A 7 7.83 -7.80 -0.60
C LEU A 7 7.35 -6.38 -0.88
N ILE A 8 7.69 -5.47 0.01
CA ILE A 8 7.31 -4.07 -0.14
C ILE A 8 8.53 -3.26 -0.59
N ASN A 9 8.39 -2.56 -1.70
CA ASN A 9 9.42 -1.66 -2.20
C ASN A 9 8.96 -0.23 -1.92
N LEU A 10 9.58 0.41 -0.93
CA LEU A 10 9.19 1.77 -0.53
C LEU A 10 9.63 2.84 -1.53
N GLN A 11 10.63 2.57 -2.33
CA GLN A 11 11.07 3.53 -3.36
C GLN A 11 10.06 3.62 -4.50
N LEU A 12 9.50 2.48 -4.89
CA LEU A 12 8.51 2.41 -5.96
C LEU A 12 7.08 2.44 -5.43
N MET A 13 6.91 2.34 -4.11
CA MET A 13 5.61 2.26 -3.43
C MET A 13 4.76 1.13 -4.01
N THR A 14 5.37 -0.03 -4.16
CA THR A 14 4.70 -1.23 -4.68
C THR A 14 4.88 -2.40 -3.73
N GLY A 15 3.91 -3.32 -3.78
CA GLY A 15 4.00 -4.57 -3.04
C GLY A 15 3.82 -5.75 -3.99
N LYS A 16 4.50 -6.83 -3.71
CA LYS A 16 4.39 -8.08 -4.48
C LYS A 16 4.08 -9.20 -3.53
N LEU A 17 3.05 -9.96 -3.86
CA LEU A 17 2.66 -11.12 -3.07
C LEU A 17 3.18 -12.39 -3.75
N PHE A 18 3.92 -13.18 -2.97
CA PHE A 18 4.46 -14.45 -3.44
C PHE A 18 3.80 -15.58 -2.66
N VAL A 19 3.46 -16.64 -3.36
CA VAL A 19 2.97 -17.87 -2.77
C VAL A 19 3.78 -19.02 -3.36
N GLU A 20 4.43 -19.77 -2.48
CA GLU A 20 5.29 -20.91 -2.85
C GLU A 20 6.37 -20.53 -3.87
N GLY A 21 6.94 -19.33 -3.70
CA GLY A 21 7.99 -18.81 -4.57
C GLY A 21 7.52 -18.22 -5.88
N GLU A 22 6.21 -18.18 -6.12
CA GLU A 22 5.67 -17.61 -7.35
C GLU A 22 4.97 -16.27 -7.07
N LEU A 23 5.20 -15.30 -7.96
CA LEU A 23 4.51 -14.02 -7.90
C LEU A 23 3.06 -14.21 -8.33
N VAL A 24 2.13 -13.99 -7.40
CA VAL A 24 0.69 -14.17 -7.67
C VAL A 24 -0.06 -12.85 -7.73
N ALA A 25 0.48 -11.78 -7.18
CA ALA A 25 -0.16 -10.47 -7.22
C ALA A 25 0.86 -9.36 -7.08
N GLU A 26 0.57 -8.24 -7.71
CA GLU A 26 1.36 -7.01 -7.57
C GLU A 26 0.38 -5.86 -7.38
N TYR A 27 0.69 -4.97 -6.46
CA TYR A 27 -0.22 -3.88 -6.10
C TYR A 27 0.58 -2.67 -5.65
N LYS A 28 -0.08 -1.51 -5.63
CA LYS A 28 0.52 -0.29 -5.11
C LYS A 28 0.26 -0.20 -3.61
N VAL A 29 1.22 0.37 -2.90
CA VAL A 29 1.09 0.61 -1.47
C VAL A 29 1.22 2.11 -1.18
N GLU A 30 0.74 2.53 -0.03
CA GLU A 30 0.84 3.91 0.41
C GLU A 30 1.00 3.95 1.91
N THR A 31 1.61 5.02 2.40
CA THR A 31 1.75 5.25 3.83
C THR A 31 0.52 5.98 4.34
N CYS A 32 -0.13 5.41 5.34
CA CYS A 32 -1.25 6.07 5.99
C CYS A 32 -0.77 7.34 6.69
N ASP A 33 -1.43 8.46 6.43
CA ASP A 33 -1.05 9.75 7.02
C ASP A 33 -1.46 9.87 8.48
N ARG A 34 -2.25 8.92 8.98
CA ARG A 34 -2.68 8.93 10.36
C ARG A 34 -1.89 8.00 11.25
N CYS A 35 -1.71 6.75 10.83
CA CYS A 35 -0.98 5.76 11.63
C CYS A 35 0.44 5.52 11.15
N ALA A 36 0.84 6.12 10.05
CA ALA A 36 2.17 5.99 9.43
C ALA A 36 2.55 4.54 9.05
N THR A 37 1.56 3.68 8.89
CA THR A 37 1.77 2.30 8.48
C THR A 37 1.60 2.16 6.98
N VAL A 38 2.49 1.39 6.34
CA VAL A 38 2.37 1.12 4.90
C VAL A 38 1.32 0.04 4.70
N LYS A 39 0.32 0.35 3.88
CA LYS A 39 -0.79 -0.55 3.57
C LYS A 39 -1.03 -0.56 2.07
N GLN A 40 -1.76 -1.56 1.60
CA GLN A 40 -2.18 -1.60 0.20
C GLN A 40 -3.07 -0.40 -0.11
N LEU A 41 -2.72 0.33 -1.16
CA LEU A 41 -3.47 1.50 -1.59
C LEU A 41 -4.83 1.08 -2.13
N ASP A 42 -5.89 1.73 -1.66
CA ASP A 42 -7.19 1.61 -2.27
C ASP A 42 -7.75 3.00 -2.58
N GLN A 43 -8.67 3.06 -3.52
CA GLN A 43 -9.20 4.34 -3.99
C GLN A 43 -10.20 4.98 -3.04
N PHE A 44 -10.68 4.25 -2.06
CA PHE A 44 -11.69 4.77 -1.12
C PHE A 44 -11.09 5.68 -0.07
N GLY A 45 -9.83 5.46 0.30
CA GLY A 45 -9.15 6.31 1.25
C GLY A 45 -8.36 7.44 0.62
N TYR A 46 -8.44 7.58 -0.68
CA TYR A 46 -7.62 8.49 -1.44
C TYR A 46 -8.20 9.90 -1.42
N GLN A 47 -7.41 10.86 -0.99
CA GLN A 47 -7.86 12.24 -0.90
C GLN A 47 -6.72 13.20 -1.26
N LYS A 48 -6.99 14.09 -2.20
CA LYS A 48 -6.05 15.12 -2.62
C LYS A 48 -6.36 16.40 -1.84
N SER A 49 -5.40 16.92 -1.12
CA SER A 49 -5.71 17.95 -0.14
C SER A 49 -4.97 19.27 -0.25
N ASP A 50 -3.94 19.42 -1.10
CA ASP A 50 -3.25 20.70 -1.16
C ASP A 50 -2.92 21.14 -2.59
N PRO A 51 -2.58 22.48 -2.78
CA PRO A 51 -2.27 23.02 -4.10
C PRO A 51 -1.02 22.41 -4.75
N LYS A 52 -0.18 21.75 -3.97
CA LYS A 52 1.02 21.09 -4.49
C LYS A 52 0.78 19.65 -4.92
N GLU A 53 -0.47 19.25 -4.96
CA GLU A 53 -0.91 17.93 -5.37
C GLU A 53 -0.43 16.80 -4.45
N ASN A 54 -0.15 17.12 -3.19
CA ASN A 54 0.14 16.09 -2.21
C ASN A 54 -1.10 15.27 -1.91
N ILE A 55 -0.90 13.99 -1.85
CA ILE A 55 -1.99 13.05 -1.64
C ILE A 55 -2.00 12.64 -0.17
N ILE A 56 -3.14 12.84 0.46
CA ILE A 56 -3.38 12.34 1.81
C ILE A 56 -4.21 11.09 1.68
N TRP A 57 -3.77 10.03 2.32
CA TRP A 57 -4.47 8.75 2.29
C TRP A 57 -4.51 8.17 3.70
N PHE A 58 -5.66 7.69 4.10
CA PHE A 58 -5.84 6.98 5.36
C PHE A 58 -6.14 5.51 5.06
N CYS A 59 -5.50 4.62 5.79
CA CYS A 59 -5.74 3.21 5.62
C CYS A 59 -7.15 2.83 6.12
N LYS A 60 -7.59 1.65 5.76
CA LYS A 60 -8.93 1.16 6.10
C LYS A 60 -9.25 1.27 7.59
N ASP A 61 -8.26 1.10 8.45
CA ASP A 61 -8.45 1.14 9.90
C ASP A 61 -8.51 2.56 10.47
N CYS A 62 -8.11 3.56 9.69
CA CYS A 62 -8.03 4.96 10.14
C CYS A 62 -9.16 5.85 9.62
N ARG A 63 -9.96 5.36 8.71
CA ARG A 63 -11.03 6.15 8.10
C ARG A 63 -12.42 5.67 8.45
#